data_004604d7e5dbc542a6379ef4446e410b
#
_entry.id   004604d7e5dbc542a6379ef4446e410b
#
_cell.length_a   1.000
_cell.length_b   1.000
_cell.length_c   1.000
_cell.angle_alpha   90.00
_cell.angle_beta   90.00
_cell.angle_gamma   90.00
#
_symmetry.space_group_name_H-M   'P 1'
#
loop_
_entity.id
_entity.type
_entity.pdbx_description
1 polymer ?
#
loop_
_entity_poly.entity_id
_entity_poly.type
_entity_poly.pdbx_seq_one_letter_code
_entity_poly.pdbx_strand_id
1 'polypeptide(L)'
;MDRPLYPFTAVVGQERAKQALLCLAVEPRIGGVLLCGEKGTAKSTLVRALGGLEGVRLLELPVSATEDMLLGGVELEAAVRTGCRTFQPGLLARADGAVLYADEVNLLPSALTAALLDTLETGVCRVERDGISHTCPARFALVGTMNPEEGTLRPQLLDRFGLYVAVTGER
;
A
#
# COMPACT_ATOMS: atom_id res chain seq x y z
N MET A 1 -11.58 -15.92 -8.65
CA MET A 1 -11.27 -17.07 -7.76
C MET A 1 -10.40 -16.53 -6.66
N ASP A 2 -10.97 -16.27 -5.49
CA ASP A 2 -10.20 -15.80 -4.32
C ASP A 2 -9.28 -16.95 -3.89
N ARG A 3 -7.96 -16.72 -3.97
CA ARG A 3 -7.01 -17.65 -3.36
C ARG A 3 -7.22 -17.58 -1.85
N PRO A 4 -7.38 -18.70 -1.14
CA PRO A 4 -7.47 -18.68 0.31
C PRO A 4 -6.22 -17.99 0.87
N LEU A 5 -6.42 -16.98 1.72
CA LEU A 5 -5.33 -16.30 2.40
C LEU A 5 -4.62 -17.31 3.30
N TYR A 6 -3.29 -17.32 3.25
CA TYR A 6 -2.50 -18.11 4.17
C TYR A 6 -2.69 -17.55 5.60
N PRO A 7 -3.00 -18.36 6.60
CA PRO A 7 -3.24 -17.85 7.95
C PRO A 7 -2.00 -17.15 8.51
N PHE A 8 -2.18 -15.98 9.12
CA PHE A 8 -1.08 -15.20 9.69
C PHE A 8 -0.27 -15.99 10.73
N THR A 9 -0.96 -16.78 11.55
CA THR A 9 -0.35 -17.64 12.58
C THR A 9 0.38 -18.85 12.02
N ALA A 10 0.11 -19.23 10.77
CA ALA A 10 0.76 -20.38 10.12
C ALA A 10 2.10 -20.03 9.47
N VAL A 11 2.45 -18.76 9.37
CA VAL A 11 3.79 -18.34 8.94
C VAL A 11 4.79 -18.71 10.02
N VAL A 12 5.72 -19.60 9.70
CA VAL A 12 6.75 -20.04 10.64
C VAL A 12 7.85 -18.99 10.72
N GLY A 13 8.35 -18.70 11.93
CA GLY A 13 9.36 -17.69 12.17
C GLY A 13 8.90 -16.26 11.91
N GLN A 14 9.84 -15.39 11.55
CA GLN A 14 9.62 -13.96 11.23
C GLN A 14 8.96 -13.17 12.37
N GLU A 15 9.27 -13.51 13.62
CA GLU A 15 8.59 -12.97 14.81
C GLU A 15 8.65 -11.43 14.88
N ARG A 16 9.81 -10.82 14.51
CA ARG A 16 9.92 -9.35 14.49
C ARG A 16 9.03 -8.71 13.44
N ALA A 17 8.91 -9.33 12.27
CA ALA A 17 8.02 -8.84 11.21
C ALA A 17 6.56 -8.97 11.62
N LYS A 18 6.17 -10.10 12.21
CA LYS A 18 4.82 -10.30 12.76
C LYS A 18 4.50 -9.26 13.83
N GLN A 19 5.39 -9.04 14.79
CA GLN A 19 5.21 -8.03 15.84
C GLN A 19 5.04 -6.63 15.26
N ALA A 20 5.88 -6.22 14.31
CA ALA A 20 5.79 -4.92 13.68
C ALA A 20 4.44 -4.72 12.95
N LEU A 21 4.00 -5.74 12.20
CA LEU A 21 2.71 -5.70 11.50
C LEU A 21 1.52 -5.66 12.46
N LEU A 22 1.56 -6.41 13.56
CA LEU A 22 0.53 -6.36 14.60
C LEU A 22 0.52 -5.02 15.33
N CYS A 23 1.69 -4.45 15.64
CA CYS A 23 1.76 -3.10 16.21
C CYS A 23 1.12 -2.07 15.30
N LEU A 24 1.37 -2.13 13.97
CA LEU A 24 0.76 -1.24 13.00
C LEU A 24 -0.76 -1.43 12.92
N ALA A 25 -1.26 -2.67 12.99
CA ALA A 25 -2.69 -2.96 12.96
C ALA A 25 -3.42 -2.41 14.20
N VAL A 26 -2.76 -2.41 15.36
CA VAL A 26 -3.29 -1.86 16.62
C VAL A 26 -3.18 -0.35 16.68
N GLU A 27 -2.05 0.21 16.22
CA GLU A 27 -1.75 1.65 16.26
C GLU A 27 -1.30 2.15 14.87
N PRO A 28 -2.25 2.48 13.99
CA PRO A 28 -1.93 2.94 12.63
C PRO A 28 -1.12 4.26 12.58
N ARG A 29 -1.12 5.04 13.66
CA ARG A 29 -0.34 6.29 13.78
C ARG A 29 1.17 6.06 13.78
N ILE A 30 1.64 4.81 13.92
CA ILE A 30 3.04 4.45 13.64
C ILE A 30 3.46 4.86 12.23
N GLY A 31 2.49 5.02 11.33
CA GLY A 31 2.70 5.50 9.94
C GLY A 31 2.96 4.36 8.96
N GLY A 32 3.89 3.47 9.25
CA GLY A 32 4.14 2.34 8.36
C GLY A 32 5.19 1.35 8.85
N VAL A 33 5.24 0.19 8.18
CA VAL A 33 6.22 -0.88 8.39
C VAL A 33 6.90 -1.19 7.05
N LEU A 34 8.23 -1.16 7.04
CA LEU A 34 9.04 -1.59 5.90
C LEU A 34 9.71 -2.93 6.23
N LEU A 35 9.39 -3.96 5.43
CA LEU A 35 10.02 -5.27 5.49
C LEU A 35 11.10 -5.37 4.41
N CYS A 36 12.36 -5.44 4.81
CA CYS A 36 13.50 -5.49 3.90
C CYS A 36 14.19 -6.85 3.97
N GLY A 37 14.42 -7.49 2.84
CA GLY A 37 15.10 -8.79 2.79
C GLY A 37 15.09 -9.41 1.40
N GLU A 38 15.83 -10.48 1.23
CA GLU A 38 15.96 -11.21 -0.03
C GLU A 38 14.63 -11.76 -0.53
N LYS A 39 14.57 -12.06 -1.82
CA LYS A 39 13.43 -12.74 -2.43
C LYS A 39 13.23 -14.13 -1.82
N GLY A 40 11.96 -14.52 -1.65
CA GLY A 40 11.63 -15.85 -1.09
C GLY A 40 11.58 -15.92 0.44
N THR A 41 11.79 -14.82 1.17
CA THR A 41 11.71 -14.78 2.63
C THR A 41 10.28 -14.61 3.20
N ALA A 42 9.27 -14.92 2.41
CA ALA A 42 7.84 -14.90 2.75
C ALA A 42 7.27 -13.52 3.17
N LYS A 43 7.96 -12.39 2.88
CA LYS A 43 7.49 -11.04 3.21
C LYS A 43 6.07 -10.77 2.70
N SER A 44 5.87 -10.94 1.39
CA SER A 44 4.57 -10.67 0.75
C SER A 44 3.47 -11.61 1.25
N THR A 45 3.81 -12.88 1.53
CA THR A 45 2.87 -13.84 2.14
C THR A 45 2.43 -13.38 3.52
N LEU A 46 3.38 -12.93 4.35
CA LEU A 46 3.10 -12.46 5.70
C LEU A 46 2.23 -11.19 5.70
N VAL A 47 2.53 -10.23 4.80
CA VAL A 47 1.71 -9.00 4.70
C VAL A 47 0.30 -9.32 4.21
N ARG A 48 0.14 -10.17 3.19
CA ARG A 48 -1.19 -10.56 2.73
C ARG A 48 -1.98 -11.32 3.81
N ALA A 49 -1.30 -12.14 4.60
CA ALA A 49 -1.89 -12.86 5.72
C ALA A 49 -2.43 -11.92 6.82
N LEU A 50 -1.85 -10.71 6.98
CA LEU A 50 -2.37 -9.68 7.86
C LEU A 50 -3.80 -9.27 7.51
N GLY A 51 -4.13 -9.21 6.22
CA GLY A 51 -5.48 -8.92 5.74
C GLY A 51 -6.54 -9.98 6.08
N GLY A 52 -6.11 -11.14 6.56
CA GLY A 52 -7.00 -12.18 7.08
C GLY A 52 -7.37 -12.02 8.55
N LEU A 53 -6.77 -11.06 9.26
CA LEU A 53 -7.10 -10.78 10.65
C LEU A 53 -8.37 -9.96 10.73
N GLU A 54 -9.19 -10.25 11.73
CA GLU A 54 -10.44 -9.51 11.99
C GLU A 54 -10.13 -8.03 12.28
N GLY A 55 -10.90 -7.14 11.64
CA GLY A 55 -10.74 -5.69 11.79
C GLY A 55 -9.62 -5.08 10.94
N VAL A 56 -8.81 -5.85 10.22
CA VAL A 56 -7.77 -5.34 9.33
C VAL A 56 -8.27 -5.31 7.90
N ARG A 57 -8.38 -4.11 7.34
CA ARG A 57 -8.66 -3.92 5.92
C ARG A 57 -7.35 -3.67 5.17
N LEU A 58 -6.91 -4.63 4.38
CA LEU A 58 -5.70 -4.55 3.58
C LEU A 58 -6.05 -4.26 2.11
N LEU A 59 -5.40 -3.27 1.53
CA LEU A 59 -5.46 -2.96 0.10
C LEU A 59 -4.05 -3.07 -0.48
N GLU A 60 -3.93 -3.73 -1.63
CA GLU A 60 -2.63 -3.95 -2.28
C GLU A 60 -2.44 -2.96 -3.43
N LEU A 61 -1.29 -2.29 -3.46
CA LEU A 61 -0.81 -1.48 -4.57
C LEU A 61 0.13 -2.34 -5.41
N PRO A 62 -0.30 -2.83 -6.58
CA PRO A 62 0.55 -3.65 -7.44
C PRO A 62 1.68 -2.80 -8.05
N VAL A 63 2.84 -3.41 -8.31
CA VAL A 63 3.99 -2.75 -8.96
C VAL A 63 3.61 -2.20 -10.35
N SER A 64 2.67 -2.87 -11.03
CA SER A 64 2.14 -2.48 -12.34
C SER A 64 1.03 -1.43 -12.27
N ALA A 65 0.76 -0.85 -11.10
CA ALA A 65 -0.29 0.16 -10.96
C ALA A 65 -0.03 1.36 -11.86
N THR A 66 -1.11 1.92 -12.38
CA THR A 66 -1.11 3.20 -13.11
C THR A 66 -1.52 4.33 -12.19
N GLU A 67 -1.27 5.58 -12.60
CA GLU A 67 -1.75 6.74 -11.86
C GLU A 67 -3.28 6.74 -11.73
N ASP A 68 -4.01 6.31 -12.75
CA ASP A 68 -5.48 6.23 -12.72
C ASP A 68 -5.98 5.19 -11.71
N MET A 69 -5.28 4.07 -11.58
CA MET A 69 -5.59 3.09 -10.54
C MET A 69 -5.33 3.65 -9.14
N LEU A 70 -4.25 4.41 -8.97
CA LEU A 70 -3.85 4.96 -7.68
C LEU A 70 -4.73 6.14 -7.25
N LEU A 71 -4.87 7.13 -8.11
CA LEU A 71 -5.55 8.40 -7.82
C LEU A 71 -7.05 8.37 -8.15
N GLY A 72 -7.42 7.56 -9.15
CA GLY A 72 -8.75 7.59 -9.75
C GLY A 72 -8.76 8.37 -11.05
N GLY A 73 -9.87 8.30 -11.75
CA GLY A 73 -10.03 8.91 -13.06
C GLY A 73 -11.49 9.07 -13.48
N VAL A 74 -11.70 9.43 -14.74
CA VAL A 74 -13.01 9.53 -15.35
C VAL A 74 -13.48 8.15 -15.78
N GLU A 75 -14.70 7.79 -15.42
CA GLU A 75 -15.35 6.59 -15.93
C GLU A 75 -15.82 6.82 -17.38
N LEU A 76 -14.96 6.40 -18.34
CA LEU A 76 -15.19 6.64 -19.77
C LEU A 76 -16.46 5.98 -20.30
N GLU A 77 -16.79 4.77 -19.84
CA GLU A 77 -18.00 4.06 -20.28
C GLU A 77 -19.28 4.77 -19.82
N ALA A 78 -19.30 5.26 -18.59
CA ALA A 78 -20.43 6.06 -18.10
C ALA A 78 -20.52 7.40 -18.84
N ALA A 79 -19.40 8.06 -19.11
CA ALA A 79 -19.36 9.32 -19.83
C ALA A 79 -19.90 9.19 -21.27
N VAL A 80 -19.56 8.11 -21.96
CA VAL A 80 -20.06 7.82 -23.32
C VAL A 80 -21.56 7.51 -23.33
N ARG A 81 -22.03 6.75 -22.33
CA ARG A 81 -23.43 6.31 -22.27
C ARG A 81 -24.39 7.40 -21.78
N THR A 82 -23.98 8.23 -20.84
CA THR A 82 -24.85 9.21 -20.17
C THR A 82 -24.54 10.65 -20.51
N GLY A 83 -23.43 10.92 -21.18
CA GLY A 83 -22.91 12.28 -21.43
C GLY A 83 -22.37 12.98 -20.16
N CYS A 84 -22.40 12.32 -19.02
CA CYS A 84 -21.91 12.85 -17.75
C CYS A 84 -20.56 12.23 -17.36
N ARG A 85 -19.58 13.08 -17.05
CA ARG A 85 -18.29 12.62 -16.53
C ARG A 85 -18.44 12.29 -15.05
N THR A 86 -18.30 11.02 -14.69
CA THR A 86 -18.34 10.56 -13.30
C THR A 86 -16.90 10.25 -12.86
N PHE A 87 -16.52 10.75 -11.71
CA PHE A 87 -15.21 10.43 -11.12
C PHE A 87 -15.28 9.06 -10.43
N GLN A 88 -14.35 8.18 -10.77
CA GLN A 88 -14.14 6.91 -10.10
C GLN A 88 -12.96 7.03 -9.13
N PRO A 89 -13.20 6.89 -7.80
CA PRO A 89 -12.14 6.97 -6.80
C PRO A 89 -11.09 5.87 -6.99
N GLY A 90 -9.82 6.25 -6.91
CA GLY A 90 -8.69 5.34 -6.98
C GLY A 90 -8.40 4.61 -5.68
N LEU A 91 -7.26 3.93 -5.67
CA LEU A 91 -6.84 3.10 -4.54
C LEU A 91 -6.58 3.94 -3.27
N LEU A 92 -6.00 5.15 -3.40
CA LEU A 92 -5.71 6.02 -2.25
C LEU A 92 -6.98 6.46 -1.53
N ALA A 93 -8.02 6.86 -2.28
CA ALA A 93 -9.32 7.21 -1.70
C ALA A 93 -9.97 6.01 -0.98
N ARG A 94 -9.83 4.83 -1.57
CA ARG A 94 -10.35 3.57 -1.01
C ARG A 94 -9.54 3.11 0.21
N ALA A 95 -8.28 3.56 0.36
CA ALA A 95 -7.40 3.19 1.45
C ALA A 95 -7.69 3.95 2.75
N ASP A 96 -8.60 4.93 2.75
CA ASP A 96 -8.93 5.66 3.97
C ASP A 96 -9.36 4.73 5.10
N GLY A 97 -8.67 4.81 6.26
CA GLY A 97 -8.86 3.92 7.41
C GLY A 97 -8.38 2.48 7.21
N ALA A 98 -7.55 2.20 6.19
CA ALA A 98 -7.03 0.86 5.89
C ALA A 98 -5.50 0.78 6.02
N VAL A 99 -4.97 -0.39 5.76
CA VAL A 99 -3.54 -0.63 5.53
C VAL A 99 -3.33 -0.74 4.02
N LEU A 100 -2.49 0.12 3.48
CA LEU A 100 -2.05 0.05 2.08
C LEU A 100 -0.75 -0.74 2.00
N TYR A 101 -0.75 -1.81 1.24
CA TYR A 101 0.42 -2.64 1.02
C TYR A 101 1.03 -2.36 -0.37
N ALA A 102 2.27 -1.91 -0.39
CA ALA A 102 3.07 -1.74 -1.60
C ALA A 102 4.15 -2.82 -1.67
N ASP A 103 3.95 -3.80 -2.57
CA ASP A 103 4.97 -4.83 -2.84
C ASP A 103 6.11 -4.21 -3.67
N GLU A 104 7.35 -4.55 -3.33
CA GLU A 104 8.55 -4.01 -3.98
C GLU A 104 8.50 -2.47 -4.10
N VAL A 105 8.24 -1.81 -2.98
CA VAL A 105 7.98 -0.36 -2.92
C VAL A 105 9.13 0.50 -3.48
N ASN A 106 10.35 -0.02 -3.50
CA ASN A 106 11.53 0.60 -4.11
C ASN A 106 11.48 0.64 -5.64
N LEU A 107 10.64 -0.18 -6.28
CA LEU A 107 10.48 -0.27 -7.74
C LEU A 107 9.30 0.57 -8.26
N LEU A 108 8.54 1.21 -7.38
CA LEU A 108 7.42 2.05 -7.80
C LEU A 108 7.87 3.20 -8.70
N PRO A 109 7.14 3.49 -9.79
CA PRO A 109 7.38 4.65 -10.63
C PRO A 109 7.40 5.96 -9.83
N SER A 110 8.21 6.92 -10.28
CA SER A 110 8.39 8.19 -9.57
C SER A 110 7.10 8.99 -9.38
N ALA A 111 6.21 8.94 -10.36
CA ALA A 111 4.92 9.62 -10.28
C ALA A 111 4.02 9.02 -9.18
N LEU A 112 3.95 7.67 -9.09
CA LEU A 112 3.20 6.99 -8.04
C LEU A 112 3.80 7.24 -6.65
N THR A 113 5.12 7.22 -6.56
CA THR A 113 5.83 7.53 -5.31
C THR A 113 5.53 8.96 -4.84
N ALA A 114 5.51 9.94 -5.75
CA ALA A 114 5.19 11.33 -5.43
C ALA A 114 3.74 11.48 -4.94
N ALA A 115 2.78 10.87 -5.62
CA ALA A 115 1.37 10.90 -5.23
C ALA A 115 1.14 10.22 -3.87
N LEU A 116 1.83 9.10 -3.63
CA LEU A 116 1.77 8.38 -2.35
C LEU A 116 2.32 9.24 -1.20
N LEU A 117 3.48 9.91 -1.42
CA LEU A 117 4.11 10.79 -0.43
C LEU A 117 3.23 11.99 -0.09
N ASP A 118 2.68 12.68 -1.10
CA ASP A 118 1.77 13.81 -0.89
C ASP A 118 0.55 13.40 -0.06
N THR A 119 -0.04 12.25 -0.39
CA THR A 119 -1.21 11.73 0.33
C THR A 119 -0.87 11.34 1.77
N LEU A 120 0.28 10.68 2.00
CA LEU A 120 0.74 10.32 3.35
C LEU A 120 1.01 11.56 4.22
N GLU A 121 1.50 12.65 3.60
CA GLU A 121 1.79 13.90 4.30
C GLU A 121 0.54 14.67 4.65
N THR A 122 -0.39 14.79 3.69
CA THR A 122 -1.57 15.63 3.84
C THR A 122 -2.78 14.89 4.44
N GLY A 123 -2.80 13.57 4.35
CA GLY A 123 -3.98 12.74 4.69
C GLY A 123 -5.15 12.91 3.72
N VAL A 124 -4.87 13.47 2.54
CA VAL A 124 -5.90 13.81 1.54
C VAL A 124 -5.40 13.42 0.16
N CYS A 125 -6.24 12.72 -0.60
CA CYS A 125 -6.01 12.47 -2.01
C CYS A 125 -6.64 13.59 -2.85
N ARG A 126 -5.83 14.25 -3.68
CA ARG A 126 -6.27 15.30 -4.60
C ARG A 126 -6.05 14.86 -6.03
N VAL A 127 -7.09 15.01 -6.84
CA VAL A 127 -7.05 14.67 -8.27
C VAL A 127 -7.52 15.87 -9.06
N GLU A 128 -6.64 16.41 -9.89
CA GLU A 128 -6.94 17.51 -10.82
C GLU A 128 -6.56 17.04 -12.22
N ARG A 129 -7.52 16.46 -12.93
CA ARG A 129 -7.32 15.88 -14.26
C ARG A 129 -8.56 15.98 -15.11
N ASP A 130 -8.40 16.15 -16.42
CA ASP A 130 -9.47 16.09 -17.42
C ASP A 130 -10.68 16.99 -17.11
N GLY A 131 -10.42 18.12 -16.43
CA GLY A 131 -11.46 19.06 -16.01
C GLY A 131 -12.22 18.61 -14.76
N ILE A 132 -11.77 17.58 -14.07
CA ILE A 132 -12.27 17.15 -12.76
C ILE A 132 -11.30 17.61 -11.69
N SER A 133 -11.84 18.25 -10.64
CA SER A 133 -11.16 18.52 -9.38
C SER A 133 -11.89 17.75 -8.30
N HIS A 134 -11.21 16.74 -7.72
CA HIS A 134 -11.75 15.91 -6.65
C HIS A 134 -10.80 15.83 -5.49
N THR A 135 -11.31 15.94 -4.27
CA THR A 135 -10.55 15.86 -3.03
C THR A 135 -11.27 14.96 -2.05
N CYS A 136 -10.59 13.98 -1.49
CA CYS A 136 -11.18 13.06 -0.52
C CYS A 136 -10.17 12.70 0.59
N PRO A 137 -10.65 12.33 1.80
CA PRO A 137 -9.79 11.79 2.83
C PRO A 137 -9.08 10.53 2.37
N ALA A 138 -7.81 10.39 2.76
CA ALA A 138 -7.00 9.22 2.44
C ALA A 138 -5.93 9.04 3.53
N ARG A 139 -6.38 8.69 4.74
CA ARG A 139 -5.51 8.41 5.88
C ARG A 139 -5.38 6.91 6.03
N PHE A 140 -4.19 6.39 5.78
CA PHE A 140 -3.90 4.96 5.83
C PHE A 140 -2.52 4.70 6.44
N ALA A 141 -2.32 3.50 6.93
CA ALA A 141 -1.00 3.01 7.31
C ALA A 141 -0.34 2.34 6.09
N LEU A 142 0.98 2.52 5.93
CA LEU A 142 1.71 1.96 4.79
C LEU A 142 2.51 0.73 5.21
N VAL A 143 2.35 -0.38 4.50
CA VAL A 143 3.26 -1.51 4.58
C VAL A 143 4.01 -1.62 3.26
N GLY A 144 5.33 -1.60 3.33
CA GLY A 144 6.21 -1.79 2.17
C GLY A 144 7.02 -3.08 2.31
N THR A 145 7.23 -3.78 1.20
CA THR A 145 8.29 -4.79 1.09
C THR A 145 9.34 -4.30 0.12
N MET A 146 10.59 -4.67 0.34
CA MET A 146 11.67 -4.43 -0.62
C MET A 146 12.73 -5.52 -0.58
N ASN A 147 13.41 -5.69 -1.71
CA ASN A 147 14.67 -6.40 -1.80
C ASN A 147 15.80 -5.37 -1.94
N PRO A 148 16.78 -5.31 -1.02
CA PRO A 148 17.85 -4.33 -1.08
C PRO A 148 18.78 -4.51 -2.30
N GLU A 149 18.79 -5.70 -2.92
CA GLU A 149 19.57 -5.97 -4.13
C GLU A 149 18.97 -5.36 -5.40
N GLU A 150 17.64 -5.11 -5.40
CA GLU A 150 16.90 -4.59 -6.55
C GLU A 150 16.83 -3.06 -6.58
N GLY A 151 17.43 -2.38 -5.61
CA GLY A 151 17.49 -0.93 -5.55
C GLY A 151 17.31 -0.35 -4.16
N THR A 152 17.44 0.95 -4.08
CA THR A 152 17.30 1.71 -2.82
C THR A 152 15.96 2.42 -2.76
N LEU A 153 15.46 2.61 -1.55
CA LEU A 153 14.27 3.42 -1.32
C LEU A 153 14.65 4.90 -1.24
N ARG A 154 13.80 5.76 -1.79
CA ARG A 154 13.98 7.21 -1.66
C ARG A 154 13.90 7.62 -0.19
N PRO A 155 14.81 8.48 0.32
CA PRO A 155 14.82 8.90 1.72
C PRO A 155 13.48 9.42 2.21
N GLN A 156 12.79 10.23 1.40
CA GLN A 156 11.48 10.80 1.75
C GLN A 156 10.40 9.73 2.00
N LEU A 157 10.47 8.62 1.26
CA LEU A 157 9.54 7.52 1.47
C LEU A 157 9.96 6.65 2.65
N LEU A 158 11.27 6.48 2.87
CA LEU A 158 11.80 5.77 4.03
C LEU A 158 11.36 6.44 5.34
N ASP A 159 11.36 7.77 5.39
CA ASP A 159 10.97 8.57 6.57
C ASP A 159 9.47 8.38 6.95
N ARG A 160 8.65 7.83 6.04
CA ARG A 160 7.22 7.54 6.32
C ARG A 160 7.00 6.21 7.03
N PHE A 161 8.02 5.35 7.07
CA PHE A 161 7.96 4.10 7.80
C PHE A 161 8.44 4.28 9.24
N GLY A 162 7.54 4.15 10.21
CA GLY A 162 7.88 4.21 11.63
C GLY A 162 8.66 2.98 12.12
N LEU A 163 8.51 1.84 11.43
CA LEU A 163 9.20 0.59 11.75
C LEU A 163 9.92 0.02 10.52
N TYR A 164 11.17 -0.36 10.71
CA TYR A 164 11.99 -1.08 9.72
C TYR A 164 12.36 -2.45 10.27
N VAL A 165 12.11 -3.49 9.49
CA VAL A 165 12.42 -4.87 9.86
C VAL A 165 13.23 -5.55 8.77
N ALA A 166 14.44 -5.99 9.13
CA ALA A 166 15.23 -6.88 8.29
C ALA A 166 14.66 -8.30 8.40
N VAL A 167 14.29 -8.87 7.26
CA VAL A 167 13.71 -10.21 7.13
C VAL A 167 14.74 -11.13 6.49
N THR A 168 15.16 -12.15 7.21
CA THR A 168 16.09 -13.17 6.73
C THR A 168 15.35 -14.47 6.48
N GLY A 169 15.81 -15.26 5.51
CA GLY A 169 15.30 -16.62 5.32
C GLY A 169 15.60 -17.47 6.55
N GLU A 170 14.60 -18.16 7.06
CA GLU A 170 14.84 -19.24 8.04
C GLU A 170 15.38 -20.46 7.29
N ARG A 171 16.49 -21.01 7.78
CA ARG A 171 17.10 -22.24 7.25
C ARG A 171 16.58 -23.44 7.99
#